data_59afbeeaf64567fc647f1643a22fa59d
#
_entry.id   59afbeeaf64567fc647f1643a22fa59d
#
_cell.length_a   1.000
_cell.length_b   1.000
_cell.length_c   1.000
_cell.angle_alpha   90.00
_cell.angle_beta   90.00
_cell.angle_gamma   90.00
#
_symmetry.space_group_name_H-M   'P 1'
#
loop_
_entity.id
_entity.type
_entity.pdbx_description
1 polymer ?
#
loop_
_entity_poly.entity_id
_entity_poly.type
_entity_poly.pdbx_seq_one_letter_code
_entity_poly.pdbx_strand_id
1 'polypeptide(L)'
;LWGVNPASNSIHTMKYIYEAKKKGAKVVVIDPVFTEMASKASQYIQIKAGTDGLLSLGMQKIIIDAKLHDEKWLEQNTKGFKELKAYLDKEVHLDDVSKVTGIPLAMIKELALSFAKAKPATIWMGYGMQRHTNGGSMIRAIDALVAVTGNIGKYAGGARYGHLSTWNFNYAALTMPKPAGSIGYSGPEGAKGDFAQV
;
A
#
# COMPACT_ATOMS: atom_id res chain seq x y z
N LEU A 1 -3.81 4.12 -4.19
CA LEU A 1 -3.51 4.74 -2.91
C LEU A 1 -4.49 4.21 -1.89
N TRP A 2 -4.02 3.50 -0.87
CA TRP A 2 -4.87 2.78 0.06
C TRP A 2 -4.59 3.27 1.48
N GLY A 3 -5.55 3.98 2.08
CA GLY A 3 -5.42 4.57 3.41
C GLY A 3 -4.24 5.55 3.54
N VAL A 4 -3.91 6.27 2.47
CA VAL A 4 -2.80 7.23 2.42
C VAL A 4 -3.22 8.53 1.73
N ASN A 5 -2.86 9.66 2.34
CA ASN A 5 -3.13 10.99 1.81
C ASN A 5 -1.83 11.76 1.49
N PRO A 6 -1.20 11.52 0.33
CA PRO A 6 0.04 12.19 -0.04
C PRO A 6 -0.07 13.70 -0.10
N ALA A 7 -1.26 14.24 -0.38
CA ALA A 7 -1.48 15.68 -0.40
C ALA A 7 -1.22 16.36 0.95
N SER A 8 -1.37 15.60 2.06
CA SER A 8 -1.09 16.09 3.42
C SER A 8 0.28 15.67 3.94
N ASN A 9 0.67 14.40 3.74
CA ASN A 9 1.82 13.83 4.44
C ASN A 9 3.06 13.59 3.56
N SER A 10 2.93 13.77 2.24
CA SER A 10 4.01 13.52 1.28
C SER A 10 3.87 14.43 0.06
N ILE A 11 3.70 15.72 0.30
CA ILE A 11 3.36 16.71 -0.74
C ILE A 11 4.32 16.71 -1.94
N HIS A 12 5.60 16.42 -1.72
CA HIS A 12 6.60 16.32 -2.78
C HIS A 12 6.31 15.20 -3.78
N THR A 13 5.56 14.16 -3.38
CA THR A 13 5.19 13.05 -4.26
C THR A 13 4.02 13.39 -5.17
N MET A 14 3.26 14.44 -4.85
CA MET A 14 2.10 14.86 -5.65
C MET A 14 2.46 15.18 -7.09
N LYS A 15 3.63 15.78 -7.32
CA LYS A 15 4.15 16.04 -8.66
C LYS A 15 4.18 14.76 -9.52
N TYR A 16 4.72 13.68 -8.97
CA TYR A 16 4.85 12.42 -9.69
C TYR A 16 3.50 11.73 -9.92
N ILE A 17 2.57 11.86 -8.96
CA ILE A 17 1.20 11.36 -9.14
C ILE A 17 0.51 12.10 -10.28
N TYR A 18 0.62 13.43 -10.36
CA TYR A 18 0.07 14.21 -11.47
C TYR A 18 0.73 13.89 -12.81
N GLU A 19 2.03 13.70 -12.85
CA GLU A 19 2.74 13.29 -14.05
C GLU A 19 2.29 11.90 -14.52
N ALA A 20 2.12 10.95 -13.61
CA ALA A 20 1.59 9.62 -13.93
C ALA A 20 0.16 9.72 -14.49
N LYS A 21 -0.71 10.53 -13.89
CA LYS A 21 -2.07 10.78 -14.41
C LYS A 21 -2.05 11.38 -15.82
N LYS A 22 -1.18 12.36 -16.08
CA LYS A 22 -1.01 12.97 -17.41
C LYS A 22 -0.57 11.93 -18.45
N LYS A 23 0.15 10.89 -18.03
CA LYS A 23 0.58 9.76 -18.88
C LYS A 23 -0.47 8.64 -18.96
N GLY A 24 -1.68 8.86 -18.43
CA GLY A 24 -2.79 7.91 -18.52
C GLY A 24 -2.92 6.93 -17.35
N ALA A 25 -2.15 7.07 -16.29
CA ALA A 25 -2.32 6.22 -15.11
C ALA A 25 -3.67 6.51 -14.41
N LYS A 26 -4.45 5.47 -14.15
CA LYS A 26 -5.65 5.55 -13.31
C LYS A 26 -5.22 5.56 -11.84
N VAL A 27 -5.50 6.64 -11.13
CA VAL A 27 -5.24 6.78 -9.70
C VAL A 27 -6.53 6.53 -8.93
N VAL A 28 -6.57 5.43 -8.19
CA VAL A 28 -7.70 5.08 -7.31
C VAL A 28 -7.30 5.37 -5.87
N VAL A 29 -8.17 6.02 -5.12
CA VAL A 29 -8.03 6.24 -3.68
C VAL A 29 -9.06 5.40 -2.95
N ILE A 30 -8.61 4.56 -2.03
CA ILE A 30 -9.44 3.77 -1.11
C ILE A 30 -9.17 4.31 0.29
N ASP A 31 -10.15 4.94 0.92
CA ASP A 31 -9.98 5.59 2.23
C ASP A 31 -11.35 5.75 2.90
N PRO A 32 -11.47 5.57 4.22
CA PRO A 32 -12.72 5.83 4.93
C PRO A 32 -13.12 7.32 4.90
N VAL A 33 -12.15 8.22 4.70
CA VAL A 33 -12.36 9.67 4.67
C VAL A 33 -12.13 10.21 3.26
N PHE A 34 -12.99 11.14 2.81
CA PHE A 34 -12.79 11.86 1.57
C PHE A 34 -11.68 12.89 1.75
N THR A 35 -10.45 12.48 1.50
CA THR A 35 -9.24 13.28 1.67
C THR A 35 -9.00 14.24 0.50
N GLU A 36 -8.05 15.17 0.68
CA GLU A 36 -7.63 16.04 -0.43
C GLU A 36 -7.12 15.22 -1.63
N MET A 37 -6.38 14.12 -1.38
CA MET A 37 -5.95 13.22 -2.45
C MET A 37 -7.13 12.55 -3.13
N ALA A 38 -8.19 12.19 -2.40
CA ALA A 38 -9.41 11.62 -2.97
C ALA A 38 -10.07 12.58 -3.97
N SER A 39 -10.08 13.89 -3.70
CA SER A 39 -10.60 14.91 -4.62
C SER A 39 -9.78 15.03 -5.92
N LYS A 40 -8.55 14.56 -5.95
CA LYS A 40 -7.65 14.59 -7.12
C LYS A 40 -7.54 13.23 -7.82
N ALA A 41 -8.16 12.19 -7.26
CA ALA A 41 -8.13 10.83 -7.79
C ALA A 41 -8.93 10.70 -9.12
N SER A 42 -8.66 9.63 -9.85
CA SER A 42 -9.51 9.22 -10.98
C SER A 42 -10.79 8.53 -10.48
N GLN A 43 -10.69 7.91 -9.31
CA GLN A 43 -11.80 7.25 -8.63
C GLN A 43 -11.54 7.26 -7.11
N TYR A 44 -12.58 7.57 -6.34
CA TYR A 44 -12.58 7.43 -4.89
C TYR A 44 -13.52 6.30 -4.48
N ILE A 45 -13.06 5.48 -3.55
CA ILE A 45 -13.83 4.38 -2.98
C ILE A 45 -13.81 4.54 -1.46
N GLN A 46 -14.97 4.84 -0.90
CA GLN A 46 -15.12 4.89 0.55
C GLN A 46 -15.25 3.48 1.10
N ILE A 47 -14.42 3.15 2.10
CA ILE A 47 -14.43 1.86 2.77
C ILE A 47 -14.71 2.05 4.26
N LYS A 48 -15.37 1.10 4.90
CA LYS A 48 -15.44 1.07 6.36
C LYS A 48 -14.09 0.75 6.95
N ALA A 49 -13.63 1.55 7.91
CA ALA A 49 -12.33 1.40 8.55
C ALA A 49 -12.14 -0.01 9.13
N GLY A 50 -10.95 -0.60 8.94
CA GLY A 50 -10.61 -1.93 9.44
C GLY A 50 -11.10 -3.11 8.60
N THR A 51 -11.72 -2.85 7.44
CA THR A 51 -12.24 -3.91 6.54
C THR A 51 -11.41 -4.11 5.28
N ASP A 52 -10.26 -3.45 5.20
CA ASP A 52 -9.37 -3.40 4.04
C ASP A 52 -8.88 -4.81 3.62
N GLY A 53 -8.56 -5.65 4.61
CA GLY A 53 -8.15 -7.02 4.35
C GLY A 53 -9.23 -7.84 3.66
N LEU A 54 -10.48 -7.66 4.07
CA LEU A 54 -11.62 -8.37 3.47
C LEU A 54 -11.87 -7.89 2.03
N LEU A 55 -11.75 -6.57 1.77
CA LEU A 55 -11.80 -6.04 0.41
C LEU A 55 -10.72 -6.68 -0.46
N SER A 56 -9.50 -6.76 0.05
CA SER A 56 -8.37 -7.36 -0.67
C SER A 56 -8.61 -8.84 -0.98
N LEU A 57 -9.12 -9.62 -0.03
CA LEU A 57 -9.46 -11.03 -0.23
C LEU A 57 -10.58 -11.19 -1.28
N GLY A 58 -11.60 -10.33 -1.23
CA GLY A 58 -12.68 -10.32 -2.23
C GLY A 58 -12.16 -9.99 -3.63
N MET A 59 -11.25 -9.02 -3.76
CA MET A 59 -10.60 -8.71 -5.03
C MET A 59 -9.76 -9.88 -5.54
N GLN A 60 -8.99 -10.55 -4.67
CA GLN A 60 -8.21 -11.74 -5.05
C GLN A 60 -9.11 -12.84 -5.58
N LYS A 61 -10.22 -13.13 -4.90
CA LYS A 61 -11.19 -14.12 -5.36
C LYS A 61 -11.71 -13.79 -6.76
N ILE A 62 -12.15 -12.56 -7.00
CA ILE A 62 -12.66 -12.11 -8.30
C ILE A 62 -11.58 -12.27 -9.40
N ILE A 63 -10.33 -11.92 -9.10
CA ILE A 63 -9.22 -12.00 -10.05
C ILE A 63 -8.91 -13.46 -10.40
N ILE A 64 -8.91 -14.34 -9.41
CA ILE A 64 -8.64 -15.78 -9.59
C ILE A 64 -9.78 -16.44 -10.36
N ASP A 65 -11.04 -16.16 -10.01
CA ASP A 65 -12.22 -16.69 -10.71
C ASP A 65 -12.27 -16.23 -12.17
N ALA A 66 -11.84 -15.00 -12.45
CA ALA A 66 -11.72 -14.46 -13.80
C ALA A 66 -10.47 -14.94 -14.56
N LYS A 67 -9.63 -15.80 -13.95
CA LYS A 67 -8.35 -16.30 -14.52
C LYS A 67 -7.40 -15.17 -14.96
N LEU A 68 -7.37 -14.06 -14.20
CA LEU A 68 -6.51 -12.90 -14.45
C LEU A 68 -5.28 -12.86 -13.52
N HIS A 69 -5.09 -13.89 -12.70
CA HIS A 69 -3.88 -14.05 -11.88
C HIS A 69 -2.69 -14.49 -12.74
N ASP A 70 -1.49 -14.19 -12.29
CA ASP A 70 -0.23 -14.57 -12.97
C ASP A 70 0.22 -15.97 -12.46
N GLU A 71 -0.41 -17.03 -12.97
CA GLU A 71 -0.17 -18.39 -12.53
C GLU A 71 1.31 -18.78 -12.61
N LYS A 72 1.95 -18.48 -13.74
CA LYS A 72 3.37 -18.78 -13.94
C LYS A 72 4.27 -18.09 -12.92
N TRP A 73 4.00 -16.82 -12.65
CA TRP A 73 4.77 -16.07 -11.64
C TRP A 73 4.55 -16.63 -10.24
N LEU A 74 3.29 -16.98 -9.91
CA LEU A 74 2.91 -17.54 -8.61
C LEU A 74 3.59 -18.88 -8.36
N GLU A 75 3.59 -19.78 -9.34
CA GLU A 75 4.26 -21.09 -9.23
C GLU A 75 5.77 -20.96 -8.99
N GLN A 76 6.40 -20.00 -9.62
CA GLN A 76 7.86 -19.81 -9.54
C GLN A 76 8.31 -19.05 -8.29
N ASN A 77 7.47 -18.17 -7.75
CA ASN A 77 7.90 -17.18 -6.76
C ASN A 77 7.14 -17.25 -5.44
N THR A 78 6.13 -18.11 -5.29
CA THR A 78 5.32 -18.16 -4.08
C THR A 78 5.17 -19.57 -3.54
N LYS A 79 4.79 -19.65 -2.27
CA LYS A 79 4.33 -20.88 -1.61
C LYS A 79 2.93 -20.63 -1.04
N GLY A 80 2.08 -21.66 -1.03
CA GLY A 80 0.75 -21.54 -0.41
C GLY A 80 -0.34 -20.96 -1.30
N PHE A 81 -0.13 -20.82 -2.61
CA PHE A 81 -1.17 -20.31 -3.52
C PHE A 81 -2.38 -21.24 -3.60
N LYS A 82 -2.17 -22.57 -3.57
CA LYS A 82 -3.27 -23.55 -3.59
C LYS A 82 -4.13 -23.45 -2.33
N GLU A 83 -3.48 -23.29 -1.19
CA GLU A 83 -4.13 -23.11 0.12
C GLU A 83 -4.89 -21.78 0.17
N LEU A 84 -4.30 -20.71 -0.33
CA LEU A 84 -4.98 -19.42 -0.46
C LEU A 84 -6.23 -19.54 -1.33
N LYS A 85 -6.13 -20.18 -2.50
CA LYS A 85 -7.28 -20.37 -3.38
C LYS A 85 -8.39 -21.17 -2.69
N ALA A 86 -8.05 -22.28 -2.05
CA ALA A 86 -9.03 -23.10 -1.31
C ALA A 86 -9.69 -22.29 -0.18
N TYR A 87 -8.94 -21.47 0.54
CA TYR A 87 -9.47 -20.57 1.56
C TYR A 87 -10.43 -19.53 0.97
N LEU A 88 -10.06 -18.89 -0.14
CA LEU A 88 -10.90 -17.89 -0.81
C LEU A 88 -12.20 -18.52 -1.31
N ASP A 89 -12.14 -19.74 -1.84
CA ASP A 89 -13.32 -20.44 -2.35
C ASP A 89 -14.29 -20.82 -1.23
N LYS A 90 -13.76 -21.24 -0.09
CA LYS A 90 -14.55 -21.72 1.05
C LYS A 90 -15.08 -20.59 1.95
N GLU A 91 -14.23 -19.62 2.26
CA GLU A 91 -14.50 -18.67 3.36
C GLU A 91 -14.84 -17.24 2.87
N VAL A 92 -14.58 -16.90 1.61
CA VAL A 92 -14.81 -15.55 1.12
C VAL A 92 -16.04 -15.47 0.23
N HIS A 93 -17.13 -14.92 0.79
CA HIS A 93 -18.39 -14.70 0.08
C HIS A 93 -18.49 -13.23 -0.35
N LEU A 94 -18.62 -12.97 -1.64
CA LEU A 94 -18.56 -11.62 -2.21
C LEU A 94 -19.67 -10.70 -1.71
N ASP A 95 -20.84 -11.23 -1.38
CA ASP A 95 -21.94 -10.46 -0.79
C ASP A 95 -21.58 -9.98 0.63
N ASP A 96 -20.91 -10.82 1.41
CA ASP A 96 -20.40 -10.43 2.73
C ASP A 96 -19.29 -9.41 2.62
N VAL A 97 -18.40 -9.54 1.64
CA VAL A 97 -17.36 -8.52 1.34
C VAL A 97 -18.03 -7.16 1.10
N SER A 98 -19.06 -7.12 0.25
CA SER A 98 -19.80 -5.88 -0.07
C SER A 98 -20.49 -5.32 1.19
N LYS A 99 -21.20 -6.14 1.92
CA LYS A 99 -21.94 -5.75 3.15
C LYS A 99 -21.02 -5.22 4.25
N VAL A 100 -19.91 -5.91 4.50
CA VAL A 100 -18.97 -5.58 5.58
C VAL A 100 -18.15 -4.34 5.23
N THR A 101 -17.62 -4.26 4.00
CA THR A 101 -16.83 -3.11 3.56
C THR A 101 -17.66 -1.86 3.29
N GLY A 102 -18.96 -2.03 3.02
CA GLY A 102 -19.86 -0.97 2.60
C GLY A 102 -19.69 -0.55 1.14
N ILE A 103 -18.94 -1.31 0.35
CA ILE A 103 -18.68 -1.03 -1.05
C ILE A 103 -19.61 -1.88 -1.93
N PRO A 104 -20.35 -1.29 -2.89
CA PRO A 104 -21.19 -2.07 -3.79
C PRO A 104 -20.40 -3.14 -4.55
N LEU A 105 -20.95 -4.36 -4.64
CA LEU A 105 -20.28 -5.50 -5.27
C LEU A 105 -19.84 -5.21 -6.71
N ALA A 106 -20.63 -4.47 -7.46
CA ALA A 106 -20.28 -4.06 -8.82
C ALA A 106 -18.99 -3.23 -8.85
N MET A 107 -18.81 -2.31 -7.88
CA MET A 107 -17.61 -1.48 -7.75
C MET A 107 -16.39 -2.32 -7.33
N ILE A 108 -16.58 -3.31 -6.44
CA ILE A 108 -15.50 -4.25 -6.06
C ILE A 108 -15.03 -5.04 -7.28
N LYS A 109 -15.97 -5.54 -8.09
CA LYS A 109 -15.67 -6.27 -9.33
C LYS A 109 -14.92 -5.39 -10.33
N GLU A 110 -15.39 -4.19 -10.58
CA GLU A 110 -14.71 -3.22 -11.47
C GLU A 110 -13.29 -2.92 -10.99
N LEU A 111 -13.12 -2.64 -9.70
CA LEU A 111 -11.82 -2.36 -9.09
C LEU A 111 -10.86 -3.54 -9.26
N ALA A 112 -11.30 -4.75 -8.92
CA ALA A 112 -10.48 -5.96 -9.01
C ALA A 112 -10.04 -6.23 -10.46
N LEU A 113 -10.96 -6.20 -11.41
CA LEU A 113 -10.67 -6.46 -12.81
C LEU A 113 -9.80 -5.37 -13.44
N SER A 114 -10.01 -4.09 -13.09
CA SER A 114 -9.18 -3.00 -13.57
C SER A 114 -7.74 -3.10 -13.03
N PHE A 115 -7.59 -3.44 -11.74
CA PHE A 115 -6.27 -3.66 -11.14
C PHE A 115 -5.53 -4.83 -11.77
N ALA A 116 -6.20 -5.96 -11.99
CA ALA A 116 -5.60 -7.14 -12.60
C ALA A 116 -5.11 -6.91 -14.04
N LYS A 117 -5.84 -6.07 -14.79
CA LYS A 117 -5.51 -5.74 -16.20
C LYS A 117 -4.43 -4.67 -16.31
N ALA A 118 -4.26 -3.82 -15.30
CA ALA A 118 -3.24 -2.79 -15.30
C ALA A 118 -1.85 -3.40 -15.11
N LYS A 119 -0.94 -3.16 -16.07
CA LYS A 119 0.43 -3.68 -16.05
C LYS A 119 1.39 -2.56 -16.50
N PRO A 120 2.24 -2.04 -15.64
CA PRO A 120 2.38 -2.35 -14.21
C PRO A 120 1.24 -1.74 -13.37
N ALA A 121 1.00 -2.33 -12.20
CA ALA A 121 0.14 -1.78 -11.17
C ALA A 121 0.87 -1.75 -9.82
N THR A 122 0.63 -0.71 -9.03
CA THR A 122 1.21 -0.55 -7.70
C THR A 122 0.16 -0.15 -6.68
N ILE A 123 0.35 -0.57 -5.44
CA ILE A 123 -0.44 -0.13 -4.29
C ILE A 123 0.49 0.59 -3.33
N TRP A 124 0.13 1.81 -2.97
CA TRP A 124 0.78 2.53 -1.87
C TRP A 124 -0.15 2.57 -0.67
N MET A 125 0.29 1.96 0.43
CA MET A 125 -0.46 1.80 1.67
C MET A 125 -0.01 2.81 2.72
N GLY A 126 -0.97 3.37 3.43
CA GLY A 126 -0.71 4.26 4.55
C GLY A 126 -0.63 3.54 5.90
N TYR A 127 -0.01 4.18 6.87
CA TYR A 127 0.17 3.63 8.22
C TYR A 127 -1.12 3.51 9.04
N GLY A 128 -2.19 4.19 8.64
CA GLY A 128 -3.48 4.12 9.34
C GLY A 128 -4.03 2.70 9.45
N MET A 129 -3.83 1.88 8.43
CA MET A 129 -4.35 0.52 8.38
C MET A 129 -3.77 -0.40 9.48
N GLN A 130 -2.51 -0.24 9.85
CA GLN A 130 -1.90 -1.05 10.92
C GLN A 130 -2.38 -0.67 12.33
N ARG A 131 -3.12 0.42 12.48
CA ARG A 131 -3.63 0.88 13.78
C ARG A 131 -4.88 0.14 14.25
N HIS A 132 -5.34 -0.84 13.48
CA HIS A 132 -6.42 -1.75 13.83
C HIS A 132 -5.87 -3.05 14.43
N THR A 133 -6.69 -3.77 15.21
CA THR A 133 -6.31 -5.06 15.83
C THR A 133 -5.88 -6.11 14.81
N ASN A 134 -6.45 -6.07 13.60
CA ASN A 134 -6.13 -6.95 12.46
C ASN A 134 -5.17 -6.32 11.44
N GLY A 135 -4.48 -5.23 11.80
CA GLY A 135 -3.67 -4.42 10.86
C GLY A 135 -2.61 -5.23 10.11
N GLY A 136 -1.88 -6.12 10.81
CA GLY A 136 -0.89 -6.98 10.17
C GLY A 136 -1.48 -7.92 9.12
N SER A 137 -2.67 -8.48 9.39
CA SER A 137 -3.38 -9.34 8.44
C SER A 137 -3.89 -8.55 7.23
N MET A 138 -4.35 -7.31 7.43
CA MET A 138 -4.76 -6.43 6.34
C MET A 138 -3.63 -6.13 5.37
N ILE A 139 -2.46 -5.74 5.89
CA ILE A 139 -1.28 -5.47 5.06
C ILE A 139 -0.87 -6.73 4.27
N ARG A 140 -0.81 -7.90 4.93
CA ARG A 140 -0.52 -9.17 4.26
C ARG A 140 -1.51 -9.52 3.15
N ALA A 141 -2.79 -9.27 3.36
CA ALA A 141 -3.80 -9.51 2.35
C ALA A 141 -3.60 -8.60 1.12
N ILE A 142 -3.23 -7.33 1.33
CA ILE A 142 -2.95 -6.41 0.24
C ILE A 142 -1.67 -6.79 -0.50
N ASP A 143 -0.62 -7.21 0.20
CA ASP A 143 0.60 -7.74 -0.42
C ASP A 143 0.30 -8.98 -1.28
N ALA A 144 -0.53 -9.89 -0.77
CA ALA A 144 -0.98 -11.07 -1.52
C ALA A 144 -1.77 -10.70 -2.79
N LEU A 145 -2.61 -9.65 -2.76
CA LEU A 145 -3.31 -9.15 -3.94
C LEU A 145 -2.34 -8.71 -5.04
N VAL A 146 -1.27 -8.01 -4.66
CA VAL A 146 -0.22 -7.58 -5.60
C VAL A 146 0.55 -8.78 -6.15
N ALA A 147 0.82 -9.80 -5.30
CA ALA A 147 1.44 -11.05 -5.72
C ALA A 147 0.57 -11.85 -6.70
N VAL A 148 -0.72 -12.00 -6.40
CA VAL A 148 -1.69 -12.69 -7.26
C VAL A 148 -1.72 -12.13 -8.69
N THR A 149 -1.53 -10.82 -8.83
CA THR A 149 -1.46 -10.17 -10.15
C THR A 149 -0.06 -10.17 -10.77
N GLY A 150 0.95 -10.75 -10.10
CA GLY A 150 2.34 -10.82 -10.58
C GLY A 150 3.02 -9.46 -10.74
N ASN A 151 2.64 -8.46 -9.92
CA ASN A 151 3.25 -7.12 -9.97
C ASN A 151 4.45 -6.95 -9.03
N ILE A 152 4.75 -7.93 -8.16
CA ILE A 152 5.93 -7.88 -7.29
C ILE A 152 7.20 -8.09 -8.11
N GLY A 153 8.23 -7.30 -7.83
CA GLY A 153 9.52 -7.36 -8.52
C GLY A 153 9.54 -6.73 -9.91
N LYS A 154 8.42 -6.20 -10.39
CA LYS A 154 8.34 -5.48 -11.68
C LYS A 154 8.63 -4.00 -11.51
N TYR A 155 9.31 -3.39 -12.50
CA TYR A 155 9.49 -1.94 -12.54
C TYR A 155 8.14 -1.23 -12.50
N ALA A 156 8.03 -0.21 -11.65
CA ALA A 156 6.81 0.55 -11.36
C ALA A 156 5.62 -0.27 -10.78
N GLY A 157 5.81 -1.56 -10.51
CA GLY A 157 4.83 -2.41 -9.82
C GLY A 157 5.11 -2.54 -8.33
N GLY A 158 4.29 -3.32 -7.64
CA GLY A 158 4.53 -3.74 -6.27
C GLY A 158 3.61 -3.12 -5.22
N ALA A 159 3.80 -3.55 -4.00
CA ALA A 159 3.18 -2.98 -2.81
C ALA A 159 4.19 -2.05 -2.12
N ARG A 160 3.74 -0.86 -1.75
CA ARG A 160 4.57 0.16 -1.09
C ARG A 160 3.98 0.43 0.29
N TYR A 161 4.64 -0.10 1.29
CA TYR A 161 4.36 0.19 2.69
C TYR A 161 5.60 0.78 3.32
N GLY A 162 5.46 1.78 4.18
CA GLY A 162 6.61 2.50 4.70
C GLY A 162 7.50 1.63 5.59
N HIS A 163 8.79 1.73 5.37
CA HIS A 163 9.84 1.06 6.11
C HIS A 163 10.70 2.11 6.82
N LEU A 164 10.34 2.47 8.04
CA LEU A 164 11.08 3.49 8.81
C LEU A 164 12.44 3.01 9.30
N SER A 165 12.64 1.70 9.40
CA SER A 165 13.88 1.10 9.89
C SER A 165 14.90 0.73 8.79
N THR A 166 14.60 1.05 7.53
CA THR A 166 15.51 0.70 6.40
C THR A 166 16.84 1.47 6.45
N TRP A 167 16.83 2.67 7.01
CA TRP A 167 17.99 3.53 7.16
C TRP A 167 18.19 3.87 8.64
N ASN A 168 19.36 3.55 9.16
CA ASN A 168 19.74 3.96 10.50
C ASN A 168 20.21 5.41 10.48
N PHE A 169 19.27 6.35 10.64
CA PHE A 169 19.63 7.71 10.92
C PHE A 169 20.09 7.87 12.37
N ASN A 170 21.18 8.56 12.59
CA ASN A 170 21.60 8.94 13.94
C ASN A 170 20.72 10.10 14.43
N TYR A 171 19.48 9.79 14.83
CA TYR A 171 18.55 10.78 15.36
C TYR A 171 19.06 11.49 16.61
N ALA A 172 19.89 10.80 17.42
CA ALA A 172 20.51 11.42 18.58
C ALA A 172 21.41 12.60 18.17
N ALA A 173 22.16 12.44 17.08
CA ALA A 173 22.98 13.52 16.54
C ALA A 173 22.17 14.74 16.08
N LEU A 174 20.93 14.52 15.63
CA LEU A 174 20.04 15.60 15.16
C LEU A 174 19.28 16.29 16.31
N THR A 175 18.97 15.56 17.38
CA THR A 175 18.07 16.05 18.44
C THR A 175 18.78 16.47 19.71
N MET A 176 20.02 16.06 19.92
CA MET A 176 20.78 16.49 21.10
C MET A 176 21.19 17.96 21.01
N PRO A 177 21.02 18.73 22.09
CA PRO A 177 21.43 20.13 22.09
C PRO A 177 22.95 20.22 21.92
N LYS A 178 23.39 21.15 21.08
CA LYS A 178 24.82 21.47 20.94
C LYS A 178 25.33 22.08 22.24
N PRO A 179 26.50 21.68 22.73
CA PRO A 179 27.16 22.43 23.80
C PRO A 179 27.35 23.89 23.43
N ALA A 180 27.18 24.78 24.38
CA ALA A 180 27.39 26.22 24.16
C ALA A 180 28.80 26.46 23.60
N GLY A 181 28.88 27.20 22.47
CA GLY A 181 30.15 27.53 21.80
C GLY A 181 30.71 26.44 20.86
N SER A 182 30.03 25.32 20.70
CA SER A 182 30.46 24.30 19.70
C SER A 182 29.94 24.63 18.31
N ILE A 183 30.80 24.55 17.31
CA ILE A 183 30.43 24.67 15.90
C ILE A 183 30.04 23.26 15.34
N GLY A 184 30.56 22.19 15.96
CA GLY A 184 30.28 20.82 15.63
C GLY A 184 29.37 20.12 16.65
N TYR A 185 28.73 19.05 16.28
CA TYR A 185 27.98 18.19 17.18
C TYR A 185 28.95 17.24 17.90
N SER A 186 29.04 17.36 19.22
CA SER A 186 29.66 16.35 20.08
C SER A 186 28.58 15.51 20.73
N GLY A 187 28.15 14.43 20.06
CA GLY A 187 27.23 13.46 20.63
C GLY A 187 27.87 12.61 21.72
N PRO A 188 27.12 11.71 22.37
CA PRO A 188 27.69 10.71 23.29
C PRO A 188 28.85 9.98 22.64
N GLU A 189 29.79 9.52 23.44
CA GLU A 189 30.93 8.73 22.95
C GLU A 189 30.47 7.64 21.99
N GLY A 190 30.94 7.69 20.74
CA GLY A 190 30.52 6.83 19.63
C GLY A 190 29.70 7.50 18.55
N ALA A 191 29.10 8.69 18.79
CA ALA A 191 28.37 9.48 17.79
C ALA A 191 29.25 10.58 17.17
N LYS A 192 30.45 10.23 16.74
CA LYS A 192 31.34 11.17 16.04
C LYS A 192 30.90 11.28 14.58
N GLY A 193 29.94 12.14 14.33
CA GLY A 193 29.61 12.61 12.98
C GLY A 193 30.02 14.06 12.87
N ASP A 194 31.01 14.34 12.07
CA ASP A 194 31.39 15.71 11.70
C ASP A 194 30.40 16.22 10.66
N PHE A 195 29.37 16.95 11.09
CA PHE A 195 28.40 17.58 10.17
C PHE A 195 28.98 18.78 9.40
N ALA A 196 30.26 19.10 9.59
CA ALA A 196 30.94 20.16 8.88
C ALA A 196 31.44 19.73 7.48
N GLN A 197 31.17 18.48 7.06
CA GLN A 197 31.63 17.94 5.77
C GLN A 197 30.50 17.47 4.86
N VAL A 198 29.27 17.99 5.02
CA VAL A 198 28.18 17.73 4.05
C VAL A 198 27.73 19.04 3.44
#